data_4c390473d0c5c61880ece73d26cd2b12
#
_entry.id   4c390473d0c5c61880ece73d26cd2b12
#
_cell.length_a   1.000
_cell.length_b   1.000
_cell.length_c   1.000
_cell.angle_alpha   90.00
_cell.angle_beta   90.00
_cell.angle_gamma   90.00
#
_symmetry.space_group_name_H-M   'P 1'
#
loop_
_entity.id
_entity.type
_entity.pdbx_description
1 polymer ?
#
loop_
_entity_poly.entity_id
_entity_poly.type
_entity_poly.pdbx_seq_one_letter_code
_entity_poly.pdbx_strand_id
1 'polypeptide(L)'
;MKKKYNESAEDYLETILMLSKTLPVVRAVDIATELDFKKSSVSVAMKNLREKGHITVTDAGYIYLTDSGKKIAEMVYERHDVLTHYLISLGVAEKTAEE
;
A
#
# COMPACT_ATOMS: atom_id res chain seq x y z
N MET A 1 2.86 13.32 -12.23
CA MET A 1 3.08 12.67 -12.25
C MET A 1 2.86 11.73 -11.45
N LYS A 2 2.66 11.09 -11.52
CA LYS A 2 2.39 10.25 -10.88
C LYS A 2 3.24 9.43 -10.52
N LYS A 3 3.65 9.10 -10.46
CA LYS A 3 4.24 8.41 -10.13
C LYS A 3 4.84 8.32 -9.13
N LYS A 4 4.74 8.56 -8.55
CA LYS A 4 5.23 8.48 -7.54
C LYS A 4 5.31 7.23 -6.90
N TYR A 5 4.64 6.26 -7.20
CA TYR A 5 4.74 4.95 -6.62
C TYR A 5 5.85 4.18 -7.28
N ASN A 6 6.72 3.64 -6.47
CA ASN A 6 7.67 2.68 -6.96
C ASN A 6 7.01 1.36 -6.78
N GLU A 7 7.31 0.39 -7.58
CA GLU A 7 6.75 -0.93 -7.40
C GLU A 7 7.54 -1.67 -6.34
N SER A 8 7.61 -1.09 -5.16
CA SER A 8 8.38 -1.67 -4.08
C SER A 8 7.48 -2.47 -3.16
N ALA A 9 8.09 -3.40 -2.43
CA ALA A 9 7.34 -4.23 -1.49
C ALA A 9 6.65 -3.36 -0.46
N GLU A 10 7.31 -2.32 -0.01
CA GLU A 10 6.75 -1.43 1.01
C GLU A 10 5.48 -0.75 0.52
N ASP A 11 5.51 -0.26 -0.70
CA ASP A 11 4.35 0.42 -1.26
C ASP A 11 3.18 -0.53 -1.42
N TYR A 12 3.44 -1.75 -1.87
CA TYR A 12 2.37 -2.72 -2.01
C TYR A 12 1.77 -3.07 -0.66
N LEU A 13 2.62 -3.26 0.36
CA LEU A 13 2.11 -3.62 1.68
C LEU A 13 1.29 -2.49 2.29
N GLU A 14 1.74 -1.26 2.11
CA GLU A 14 0.98 -0.13 2.61
C GLU A 14 -0.37 -0.05 1.91
N THR A 15 -0.40 -0.26 0.61
CA THR A 15 -1.63 -0.21 -0.15
C THR A 15 -2.60 -1.28 0.33
N ILE A 16 -2.11 -2.49 0.60
CA ILE A 16 -2.97 -3.55 1.12
C ILE A 16 -3.55 -3.14 2.46
N LEU A 17 -2.74 -2.56 3.33
CA LEU A 17 -3.21 -2.10 4.62
C LEU A 17 -4.32 -1.07 4.47
N MET A 18 -4.09 -0.09 3.62
CA MET A 18 -5.07 0.97 3.41
C MET A 18 -6.37 0.43 2.84
N LEU A 19 -6.27 -0.43 1.84
CA LEU A 19 -7.46 -0.98 1.22
C LEU A 19 -8.24 -1.87 2.19
N SER A 20 -7.53 -2.56 3.07
CA SER A 20 -8.20 -3.45 4.02
C SER A 20 -9.05 -2.68 5.01
N LYS A 21 -8.84 -1.39 5.13
CA LYS A 21 -9.66 -0.57 6.02
C LYS A 21 -10.98 -0.16 5.40
N THR A 22 -11.08 -0.23 4.08
CA THR A 22 -12.30 0.22 3.41
C THR A 22 -13.00 -0.89 2.65
N LEU A 23 -12.30 -1.96 2.32
CA LEU A 23 -12.88 -3.06 1.56
C LEU A 23 -13.04 -4.28 2.45
N PRO A 24 -14.11 -5.05 2.25
CA PRO A 24 -14.28 -6.29 3.04
C PRO A 24 -13.17 -7.29 2.76
N VAL A 25 -12.69 -7.35 1.52
CA VAL A 25 -11.54 -8.19 1.17
C VAL A 25 -10.73 -7.45 0.12
N VAL A 26 -9.43 -7.76 0.05
CA VAL A 26 -8.54 -7.12 -0.91
C VAL A 26 -8.08 -8.17 -1.90
N ARG A 27 -8.13 -7.83 -3.18
CA ARG A 27 -7.67 -8.70 -4.25
C ARG A 27 -6.64 -7.95 -5.08
N ALA A 28 -5.92 -8.70 -5.92
CA ALA A 28 -4.91 -8.09 -6.76
C ALA A 28 -5.49 -6.99 -7.66
N VAL A 29 -6.72 -7.17 -8.13
CA VAL A 29 -7.34 -6.16 -8.99
C VAL A 29 -7.56 -4.86 -8.24
N ASP A 30 -7.85 -4.93 -6.94
CA ASP A 30 -8.04 -3.73 -6.15
C ASP A 30 -6.74 -2.95 -6.03
N ILE A 31 -5.63 -3.67 -5.86
CA ILE A 31 -4.33 -3.04 -5.76
C ILE A 31 -3.94 -2.43 -7.10
N ALA A 32 -4.17 -3.17 -8.19
CA ALA A 32 -3.84 -2.67 -9.52
C ALA A 32 -4.60 -1.39 -9.83
N THR A 33 -5.86 -1.34 -9.43
CA THR A 33 -6.68 -0.17 -9.66
C THR A 33 -6.20 1.01 -8.81
N GLU A 34 -5.91 0.74 -7.54
CA GLU A 34 -5.49 1.80 -6.64
C GLU A 34 -4.16 2.42 -7.07
N LEU A 35 -3.21 1.61 -7.50
CA LEU A 35 -1.88 2.09 -7.87
C LEU A 35 -1.75 2.39 -9.35
N ASP A 36 -2.77 2.05 -10.13
CA ASP A 36 -2.74 2.24 -11.58
C ASP A 36 -1.58 1.48 -12.21
N PHE A 37 -1.39 0.25 -11.74
CA PHE A 37 -0.37 -0.65 -12.27
C PHE A 37 -1.04 -1.75 -13.07
N LYS A 38 -0.27 -2.40 -13.93
CA LYS A 38 -0.78 -3.52 -14.69
C LYS A 38 -1.04 -4.70 -13.77
N LYS A 39 -2.09 -5.45 -14.07
CA LYS A 39 -2.42 -6.62 -13.27
C LYS A 39 -1.27 -7.62 -13.23
N SER A 40 -0.57 -7.78 -14.34
CA SER A 40 0.54 -8.72 -14.38
C SER A 40 1.65 -8.32 -13.41
N SER A 41 1.93 -7.02 -13.34
CA SER A 41 2.94 -6.54 -12.40
C SER A 41 2.52 -6.79 -10.96
N VAL A 42 1.25 -6.53 -10.67
CA VAL A 42 0.73 -6.73 -9.32
C VAL A 42 0.77 -8.21 -8.96
N SER A 43 0.41 -9.08 -9.90
CA SER A 43 0.42 -10.52 -9.63
C SER A 43 1.82 -11.01 -9.28
N VAL A 44 2.83 -10.53 -9.99
CA VAL A 44 4.21 -10.92 -9.70
C VAL A 44 4.61 -10.41 -8.32
N ALA A 45 4.24 -9.17 -8.01
CA ALA A 45 4.57 -8.59 -6.71
C ALA A 45 3.90 -9.37 -5.58
N MET A 46 2.64 -9.76 -5.77
CA MET A 46 1.93 -10.51 -4.74
C MET A 46 2.56 -11.88 -4.53
N LYS A 47 3.00 -12.50 -5.61
CA LYS A 47 3.68 -13.77 -5.48
C LYS A 47 4.97 -13.63 -4.67
N ASN A 48 5.73 -12.59 -4.96
CA ASN A 48 6.98 -12.35 -4.24
C ASN A 48 6.71 -12.06 -2.76
N LEU A 49 5.70 -11.27 -2.45
CA LEU A 49 5.37 -10.97 -1.07
C LEU A 49 4.91 -12.21 -0.32
N ARG A 50 4.16 -13.07 -1.00
CA ARG A 50 3.71 -14.30 -0.39
C ARG A 50 4.88 -15.22 -0.08
N GLU A 51 5.82 -15.30 -1.02
CA GLU A 51 6.99 -16.14 -0.81
C GLU A 51 7.87 -15.65 0.32
N LYS A 52 7.89 -14.35 0.53
CA LYS A 52 8.64 -13.78 1.65
C LYS A 52 7.89 -13.84 2.96
N GLY A 53 6.65 -14.30 2.92
CA GLY A 53 5.88 -14.45 4.15
C GLY A 53 5.22 -13.19 4.65
N HIS A 54 5.11 -12.18 3.81
CA HIS A 54 4.49 -10.91 4.24
C HIS A 54 3.00 -10.86 3.99
N ILE A 55 2.49 -11.73 3.13
CA ILE A 55 1.05 -11.83 2.88
C ILE A 55 0.67 -13.28 2.72
N THR A 56 -0.63 -13.55 2.86
CA THR A 56 -1.20 -14.83 2.45
C THR A 56 -2.25 -14.53 1.40
N VAL A 57 -2.48 -15.49 0.52
CA VAL A 57 -3.47 -15.36 -0.53
C VAL A 57 -4.32 -16.62 -0.50
N THR A 58 -5.63 -16.45 -0.34
CA THR A 58 -6.53 -17.60 -0.28
C THR A 58 -6.81 -18.14 -1.68
N ASP A 59 -7.48 -19.28 -1.73
CA ASP A 59 -7.86 -19.86 -3.01
C ASP A 59 -8.76 -18.94 -3.81
N ALA A 60 -9.55 -18.13 -3.12
CA ALA A 60 -10.42 -17.16 -3.79
C ALA A 60 -9.67 -15.91 -4.23
N GLY A 61 -8.39 -15.81 -3.91
CA GLY A 61 -7.59 -14.65 -4.30
C GLY A 61 -7.64 -13.52 -3.31
N TYR A 62 -8.12 -13.76 -2.11
CA TYR A 62 -8.16 -12.73 -1.06
C TYR A 62 -6.79 -12.60 -0.42
N ILE A 63 -6.34 -11.38 -0.27
CA ILE A 63 -5.00 -11.08 0.22
C ILE A 63 -5.09 -10.56 1.64
N TYR A 64 -4.27 -11.14 2.52
CA TYR A 64 -4.20 -10.72 3.91
C TYR A 64 -2.75 -10.50 4.31
N LEU A 65 -2.52 -9.48 5.12
CA LEU A 65 -1.19 -9.22 5.64
C LEU A 65 -0.90 -10.20 6.78
N THR A 66 0.32 -10.72 6.79
CA THR A 66 0.79 -11.48 7.95
C THR A 66 1.27 -10.47 8.99
N ASP A 67 1.69 -10.97 10.15
CA ASP A 67 2.21 -10.09 11.19
C ASP A 67 3.39 -9.28 10.68
N SER A 68 4.31 -9.91 9.95
CA SER A 68 5.46 -9.18 9.43
C SER A 68 5.06 -8.18 8.37
N GLY A 69 4.13 -8.56 7.49
CA GLY A 69 3.66 -7.65 6.45
C GLY A 69 2.95 -6.45 7.04
N LYS A 70 2.13 -6.68 8.05
CA LYS A 70 1.40 -5.62 8.70
C LYS A 70 2.35 -4.65 9.40
N LYS A 71 3.38 -5.19 10.03
CA LYS A 71 4.36 -4.37 10.72
C LYS A 71 5.06 -3.42 9.74
N ILE A 72 5.46 -3.95 8.59
CA ILE A 72 6.11 -3.13 7.58
C ILE A 72 5.14 -2.10 7.04
N ALA A 73 3.91 -2.51 6.75
CA ALA A 73 2.92 -1.59 6.20
C ALA A 73 2.62 -0.45 7.16
N GLU A 74 2.51 -0.76 8.45
CA GLU A 74 2.23 0.26 9.45
C GLU A 74 3.40 1.23 9.59
N MET A 75 4.61 0.71 9.50
CA MET A 75 5.78 1.56 9.60
C MET A 75 5.84 2.53 8.43
N VAL A 76 5.55 2.05 7.22
CA VAL A 76 5.54 2.91 6.04
C VAL A 76 4.44 3.95 6.15
N TYR A 77 3.26 3.53 6.60
CA TYR A 77 2.13 4.43 6.75
C TYR A 77 2.46 5.54 7.75
N GLU A 78 3.04 5.18 8.89
CA GLU A 78 3.41 6.15 9.91
C GLU A 78 4.45 7.14 9.41
N ARG A 79 5.39 6.64 8.62
CA ARG A 79 6.41 7.50 8.04
C ARG A 79 5.78 8.57 7.16
N HIS A 80 4.82 8.18 6.35
CA HIS A 80 4.14 9.12 5.48
C HIS A 80 3.27 10.09 6.27
N ASP A 81 2.62 9.59 7.31
CA ASP A 81 1.76 10.42 8.13
C ASP A 81 2.57 11.48 8.87
N VAL A 82 3.70 11.09 9.42
CA VAL A 82 4.56 12.04 10.13
C VAL A 82 5.06 13.11 9.18
N LEU A 83 5.47 12.72 7.99
CA LEU A 83 5.96 13.68 7.02
C LEU A 83 4.88 14.68 6.65
N THR A 84 3.66 14.21 6.48
CA THR A 84 2.56 15.08 6.15
C THR A 84 2.31 16.10 7.24
N HIS A 85 2.31 15.66 8.50
CA HIS A 85 2.10 16.55 9.63
C HIS A 85 3.22 17.57 9.72
N TYR A 86 4.43 17.15 9.47
CA TYR A 86 5.57 18.06 9.51
C TYR A 86 5.41 19.16 8.48
N LEU A 87 5.02 18.84 7.28
CA LEU A 87 4.84 19.81 6.22
C LEU A 87 3.72 20.77 6.53
N ILE A 88 2.65 20.27 7.11
CA ILE A 88 1.53 21.13 7.48
C ILE A 88 1.93 22.09 8.59
N SER A 89 2.68 21.61 9.56
CA SER A 89 3.08 22.46 10.69
C SER A 89 4.02 23.58 10.26
N LEU A 90 4.71 23.40 9.14
CA LEU A 90 5.54 24.46 8.61
C LEU A 90 4.71 25.50 7.86
N GLY A 91 3.45 25.19 7.62
CA GLY A 91 2.58 26.13 6.95
C GLY A 91 2.79 26.21 5.46
N VAL A 92 3.69 25.43 4.95
CA VAL A 92 4.00 25.50 3.54
C VAL A 92 3.02 24.72 2.70
N ALA A 93 2.68 23.53 3.16
CA ALA A 93 1.85 22.65 2.38
C ALA A 93 0.37 22.83 2.65
N GLU A 94 0.02 23.71 3.54
CA GLU A 94 -1.34 23.81 3.94
C GLU A 94 -2.26 24.17 2.81
N LYS A 95 -1.91 25.19 2.07
CA LYS A 95 -2.70 25.58 0.95
C LYS A 95 -2.70 24.53 -0.10
N THR A 96 -1.58 23.94 -0.34
CA THR A 96 -1.46 22.91 -1.34
C THR A 96 -2.29 21.71 -0.99
N ALA A 97 -2.30 21.38 0.26
CA ALA A 97 -3.04 20.20 0.69
C ALA A 97 -4.53 20.35 0.45
N GLU A 98 -5.00 21.55 0.40
CA GLU A 98 -6.40 21.75 0.18
C GLU A 98 -6.79 21.65 -1.24
N GLU A 99 -5.85 21.74 -2.09
CA GLU A 99 -6.15 21.64 -3.46
C GLU A 99 -6.01 20.28 -3.93
#